data_65c80036e0bc37706c7c181ebea00cce
#
_entry.id   65c80036e0bc37706c7c181ebea00cce
#
_cell.length_a   1.000
_cell.length_b   1.000
_cell.length_c   1.000
_cell.angle_alpha   90.00
_cell.angle_beta   90.00
_cell.angle_gamma   90.00
#
_symmetry.space_group_name_H-M   'P 1'
#
loop_
_entity.id
_entity.type
_entity.pdbx_description
1 polymer ?
#
loop_
_entity_poly.entity_id
_entity_poly.type
_entity_poly.pdbx_seq_one_letter_code
_entity_poly.pdbx_strand_id
1 'polypeptide(L)'
;KSEYAFNALSRDASLENTNDNKHLLSFVNKDNNSTGIYNAFRSAIEVTINKSFVGLDFERIDPGYESLGTLFFNNDMETISSFLRMPFLKNKLQTNFRFGLQRNNLKKTRINSYRRWTTSANIAYQASKKTSFNVNFNNFQFDQKTYINPTPFLDVDTIFITQNNLNAGLGFNHNINDKNKILISLSYNNSNSRKNDIIQQNADVTNILGNAMYMVNSSNGLNYGFTLTYSNLNYALGNTTLIGPSAQMSKDWIKEKWSSSFSASFFSGNANKMKNQILRFYLTNSYSLTKELKTNFQLMFNHIKNKNETPNNDLFLNLSINYTMESKTIIKSFKKKQLNNEI
;
A
#
# COMPACT_ATOMS: atom_id res chain seq x y z
N LYS A 1 -12.19 17.26 -14.54
CA LYS A 1 -13.22 16.90 -13.58
C LYS A 1 -13.02 17.76 -12.35
N SER A 2 -14.10 18.39 -11.85
CA SER A 2 -14.03 19.17 -10.61
C SER A 2 -15.22 18.81 -9.73
N GLU A 3 -14.99 18.75 -8.44
CA GLU A 3 -15.97 18.45 -7.42
C GLU A 3 -15.84 19.51 -6.31
N TYR A 4 -16.97 20.03 -5.86
CA TYR A 4 -17.02 20.96 -4.77
C TYR A 4 -18.12 20.55 -3.81
N ALA A 5 -17.80 20.49 -2.54
CA ALA A 5 -18.71 20.23 -1.46
C ALA A 5 -18.51 21.26 -0.36
N PHE A 6 -19.56 21.59 0.35
CA PHE A 6 -19.50 22.43 1.53
C PHE A 6 -20.45 21.91 2.60
N ASN A 7 -20.14 22.22 3.84
CA ASN A 7 -21.05 21.99 4.94
C ASN A 7 -21.15 23.26 5.83
N ALA A 8 -22.29 23.41 6.46
CA ALA A 8 -22.52 24.37 7.53
C ALA A 8 -22.78 23.59 8.82
N LEU A 9 -21.91 23.74 9.79
CA LEU A 9 -21.94 22.99 11.04
C LEU A 9 -22.08 23.94 12.22
N SER A 10 -23.17 23.81 12.97
CA SER A 10 -23.36 24.48 14.26
C SER A 10 -23.01 23.50 15.36
N ARG A 11 -21.94 23.77 16.11
CA ARG A 11 -21.43 22.85 17.15
C ARG A 11 -22.25 22.91 18.45
N ASP A 12 -22.87 24.05 18.70
CA ASP A 12 -23.73 24.24 19.85
C ASP A 12 -24.99 24.99 19.41
N ALA A 13 -26.10 24.27 19.36
CA ALA A 13 -27.39 24.82 18.94
C ALA A 13 -28.02 25.76 19.98
N SER A 14 -27.52 25.80 21.22
CA SER A 14 -28.04 26.65 22.29
C SER A 14 -27.50 28.08 22.25
N LEU A 15 -26.42 28.33 21.49
CA LEU A 15 -25.84 29.65 21.37
C LEU A 15 -26.69 30.56 20.49
N GLU A 16 -26.88 31.82 20.97
CA GLU A 16 -27.56 32.84 20.19
C GLU A 16 -26.64 33.42 19.10
N ASN A 17 -27.24 33.96 18.07
CA ASN A 17 -26.53 34.69 17.03
C ASN A 17 -26.40 36.16 17.44
N THR A 18 -25.19 36.58 17.76
CA THR A 18 -24.86 37.97 18.07
C THR A 18 -24.35 38.76 16.87
N ASN A 19 -24.10 38.08 15.72
CA ASN A 19 -23.61 38.70 14.50
C ASN A 19 -24.70 38.73 13.42
N ASP A 20 -24.91 39.90 12.79
CA ASP A 20 -25.86 40.09 11.68
C ASP A 20 -25.43 39.41 10.35
N ASN A 21 -24.31 38.75 10.34
CA ASN A 21 -23.79 38.05 9.15
C ASN A 21 -24.60 36.77 8.89
N LYS A 22 -25.60 36.86 8.04
CA LYS A 22 -26.34 35.69 7.54
C LYS A 22 -25.55 35.02 6.46
N HIS A 23 -25.25 33.73 6.65
CA HIS A 23 -24.65 32.91 5.60
C HIS A 23 -25.70 32.47 4.56
N LEU A 24 -25.24 32.14 3.36
CA LEU A 24 -26.11 31.73 2.25
C LEU A 24 -27.06 30.56 2.60
N LEU A 25 -26.72 29.77 3.63
CA LEU A 25 -27.49 28.60 4.09
C LEU A 25 -28.28 28.86 5.36
N SER A 26 -28.40 30.10 5.81
CA SER A 26 -29.17 30.45 7.03
C SER A 26 -30.64 30.06 6.94
N PHE A 27 -31.15 29.79 5.72
CA PHE A 27 -32.51 29.28 5.51
C PHE A 27 -32.66 27.79 5.86
N VAL A 28 -31.58 27.02 5.86
CA VAL A 28 -31.56 25.58 6.20
C VAL A 28 -31.12 25.35 7.65
N ASN A 29 -30.12 26.08 8.09
CA ASN A 29 -29.56 25.97 9.43
C ASN A 29 -29.54 27.36 10.09
N LYS A 30 -30.14 27.47 11.29
CA LYS A 30 -30.15 28.72 12.04
C LYS A 30 -28.72 29.05 12.46
N ASP A 31 -28.16 30.12 11.88
CA ASP A 31 -26.81 30.57 12.19
C ASP A 31 -26.71 31.02 13.65
N ASN A 32 -25.66 30.64 14.31
CA ASN A 32 -25.28 31.09 15.65
C ASN A 32 -23.77 31.27 15.75
N ASN A 33 -23.27 31.72 16.89
CA ASN A 33 -21.85 31.99 17.10
C ASN A 33 -20.93 30.76 16.99
N SER A 34 -21.50 29.54 16.98
CA SER A 34 -20.77 28.30 16.77
C SER A 34 -20.84 27.76 15.33
N THR A 35 -21.58 28.44 14.44
CA THR A 35 -21.76 27.99 13.06
C THR A 35 -20.53 28.31 12.22
N GLY A 36 -19.96 27.29 11.62
CA GLY A 36 -18.84 27.38 10.67
C GLY A 36 -19.23 26.82 9.31
N ILE A 37 -18.78 27.49 8.26
CA ILE A 37 -18.86 26.96 6.88
C ILE A 37 -17.49 26.42 6.49
N TYR A 38 -17.47 25.19 6.00
CA TYR A 38 -16.26 24.48 5.61
C TYR A 38 -16.41 23.92 4.21
N ASN A 39 -15.33 23.97 3.46
CA ASN A 39 -15.32 23.61 2.05
C ASN A 39 -14.43 22.40 1.82
N ALA A 40 -14.79 21.57 0.84
CA ALA A 40 -13.97 20.56 0.24
C ALA A 40 -13.99 20.76 -1.28
N PHE A 41 -12.82 20.90 -1.86
CA PHE A 41 -12.66 21.12 -3.29
C PHE A 41 -11.65 20.12 -3.86
N ARG A 42 -12.02 19.50 -4.95
CA ARG A 42 -11.13 18.64 -5.76
C ARG A 42 -11.24 19.02 -7.21
N SER A 43 -10.11 19.14 -7.91
CA SER A 43 -10.06 19.36 -9.33
C SER A 43 -8.97 18.51 -9.95
N ALA A 44 -9.30 17.81 -11.02
CA ALA A 44 -8.38 17.03 -11.82
C ALA A 44 -8.43 17.53 -13.26
N ILE A 45 -7.28 17.91 -13.80
CA ILE A 45 -7.10 18.32 -15.20
C ILE A 45 -6.18 17.30 -15.84
N GLU A 46 -6.66 16.66 -16.89
CA GLU A 46 -5.88 15.74 -17.71
C GLU A 46 -5.91 16.20 -19.17
N VAL A 47 -4.74 16.28 -19.76
CA VAL A 47 -4.56 16.64 -21.17
C VAL A 47 -3.93 15.44 -21.88
N THR A 48 -4.56 15.04 -22.97
CA THR A 48 -4.05 14.00 -23.85
C THR A 48 -3.30 14.65 -25.01
N ILE A 49 -2.02 14.35 -25.13
CA ILE A 49 -1.15 14.83 -26.23
C ILE A 49 -0.68 13.60 -26.98
N ASN A 50 -1.24 13.36 -28.17
CA ASN A 50 -1.08 12.11 -28.91
C ASN A 50 -1.51 10.89 -28.10
N LYS A 51 -0.54 10.07 -27.63
CA LYS A 51 -0.77 8.89 -26.77
C LYS A 51 -0.31 9.10 -25.35
N SER A 52 0.12 10.30 -25.01
CA SER A 52 0.62 10.67 -23.70
C SER A 52 -0.44 11.40 -22.90
N PHE A 53 -0.46 11.21 -21.61
CA PHE A 53 -1.38 11.84 -20.68
C PHE A 53 -0.56 12.62 -19.65
N VAL A 54 -0.88 13.89 -19.52
CA VAL A 54 -0.30 14.78 -18.51
C VAL A 54 -1.44 15.31 -17.67
N GLY A 55 -1.33 15.23 -16.37
CA GLY A 55 -2.40 15.71 -15.51
C GLY A 55 -1.89 16.34 -14.23
N LEU A 56 -2.77 17.17 -13.68
CA LEU A 56 -2.63 17.82 -12.40
C LEU A 56 -3.89 17.52 -11.58
N ASP A 57 -3.70 17.04 -10.35
CA ASP A 57 -4.75 16.88 -9.35
C ASP A 57 -4.51 17.87 -8.21
N PHE A 58 -5.56 18.57 -7.83
CA PHE A 58 -5.59 19.43 -6.66
C PHE A 58 -6.76 19.04 -5.77
N GLU A 59 -6.51 18.86 -4.50
CA GLU A 59 -7.52 18.59 -3.49
C GLU A 59 -7.26 19.44 -2.26
N ARG A 60 -8.29 20.08 -1.74
CA ARG A 60 -8.24 20.84 -0.50
C ARG A 60 -9.49 20.61 0.31
N ILE A 61 -9.28 20.29 1.57
CA ILE A 61 -10.34 20.05 2.55
C ILE A 61 -10.07 20.97 3.73
N ASP A 62 -11.01 21.86 4.00
CA ASP A 62 -10.87 22.87 5.06
C ASP A 62 -10.79 22.24 6.47
N PRO A 63 -10.08 22.88 7.40
CA PRO A 63 -10.14 22.52 8.81
C PRO A 63 -11.55 22.62 9.36
N GLY A 64 -12.05 21.53 9.91
CA GLY A 64 -13.41 21.46 10.47
C GLY A 64 -14.48 20.97 9.49
N TYR A 65 -14.14 20.69 8.23
CA TYR A 65 -15.05 19.99 7.31
C TYR A 65 -15.35 18.59 7.86
N GLU A 66 -16.63 18.25 7.95
CA GLU A 66 -17.10 16.95 8.42
C GLU A 66 -18.04 16.34 7.37
N SER A 67 -17.87 15.05 7.08
CA SER A 67 -18.76 14.31 6.20
C SER A 67 -19.62 13.36 7.02
N LEU A 68 -20.95 13.54 6.98
CA LEU A 68 -21.90 12.70 7.71
C LEU A 68 -21.94 11.25 7.21
N GLY A 69 -21.37 10.98 6.02
CA GLY A 69 -21.35 9.64 5.42
C GLY A 69 -20.12 8.78 5.77
N THR A 70 -19.15 9.33 6.52
CA THR A 70 -17.90 8.63 6.83
C THR A 70 -17.55 8.75 8.31
N LEU A 71 -17.24 7.61 8.94
CA LEU A 71 -16.81 7.57 10.35
C LEU A 71 -15.41 8.18 10.56
N PHE A 72 -14.54 8.11 9.55
CA PHE A 72 -13.21 8.67 9.57
C PHE A 72 -13.01 9.53 8.32
N PHE A 73 -12.81 10.81 8.53
CA PHE A 73 -12.58 11.77 7.46
C PHE A 73 -11.38 12.66 7.81
N ASN A 74 -10.37 12.67 6.93
CA ASN A 74 -9.22 13.53 7.10
C ASN A 74 -9.56 14.92 6.56
N ASN A 75 -9.68 15.88 7.44
CA ASN A 75 -9.84 17.30 7.12
C ASN A 75 -8.53 18.08 7.34
N ASP A 76 -8.55 19.38 7.05
CA ASP A 76 -7.40 20.28 7.20
C ASP A 76 -6.21 19.83 6.35
N MET A 77 -6.48 19.54 5.08
CA MET A 77 -5.51 18.94 4.19
C MET A 77 -5.54 19.56 2.80
N GLU A 78 -4.37 19.75 2.22
CA GLU A 78 -4.19 20.15 0.83
C GLU A 78 -3.23 19.18 0.14
N THR A 79 -3.63 18.70 -1.02
CA THR A 79 -2.83 17.80 -1.86
C THR A 79 -2.73 18.37 -3.27
N ILE A 80 -1.51 18.45 -3.79
CA ILE A 80 -1.22 18.79 -5.19
C ILE A 80 -0.42 17.63 -5.76
N SER A 81 -0.88 17.06 -6.85
CA SER A 81 -0.12 16.03 -7.55
C SER A 81 -0.10 16.22 -9.06
N SER A 82 1.00 15.83 -9.68
CA SER A 82 1.15 15.77 -11.12
C SER A 82 1.41 14.33 -11.55
N PHE A 83 0.93 13.96 -12.70
CA PHE A 83 1.23 12.68 -13.30
C PHE A 83 1.52 12.82 -14.79
N LEU A 84 2.37 11.94 -15.26
CA LEU A 84 2.79 11.86 -16.64
C LEU A 84 2.80 10.38 -17.04
N ARG A 85 2.02 10.05 -18.05
CA ARG A 85 1.99 8.71 -18.65
C ARG A 85 2.34 8.83 -20.11
N MET A 86 3.43 8.20 -20.52
CA MET A 86 3.91 8.27 -21.89
C MET A 86 4.27 6.88 -22.42
N PRO A 87 3.64 6.46 -23.50
CA PRO A 87 4.07 5.32 -24.29
C PRO A 87 5.11 5.75 -25.32
N PHE A 88 6.21 5.01 -25.42
CA PHE A 88 7.27 5.20 -26.42
C PHE A 88 7.45 3.92 -27.26
N LEU A 89 8.25 4.02 -28.32
CA LEU A 89 8.67 2.88 -29.15
C LEU A 89 7.46 2.03 -29.64
N LYS A 90 6.43 2.68 -30.18
CA LYS A 90 5.20 2.02 -30.64
C LYS A 90 4.52 1.19 -29.51
N ASN A 91 4.43 1.75 -28.31
CA ASN A 91 3.88 1.17 -27.09
C ASN A 91 4.75 0.04 -26.45
N LYS A 92 5.95 -0.20 -26.92
CA LYS A 92 6.86 -1.17 -26.29
C LYS A 92 7.44 -0.68 -24.96
N LEU A 93 7.59 0.62 -24.81
CA LEU A 93 8.04 1.27 -23.56
C LEU A 93 6.89 2.09 -23.01
N GLN A 94 6.45 1.76 -21.81
CA GLN A 94 5.43 2.49 -21.07
C GLN A 94 6.05 3.12 -19.84
N THR A 95 5.87 4.41 -19.67
CA THR A 95 6.37 5.15 -18.52
C THR A 95 5.22 5.84 -17.79
N ASN A 96 5.25 5.78 -16.47
CA ASN A 96 4.28 6.44 -15.62
C ASN A 96 5.03 7.08 -14.46
N PHE A 97 4.95 8.41 -14.37
CA PHE A 97 5.55 9.21 -13.32
C PHE A 97 4.44 9.91 -12.54
N ARG A 98 4.57 9.94 -11.23
CA ARG A 98 3.71 10.73 -10.37
C ARG A 98 4.56 11.43 -9.31
N PHE A 99 4.24 12.68 -9.09
CA PHE A 99 4.81 13.48 -8.03
C PHE A 99 3.67 14.16 -7.26
N GLY A 100 3.73 14.14 -5.94
CA GLY A 100 2.69 14.70 -5.09
C GLY A 100 3.26 15.38 -3.84
N LEU A 101 2.60 16.44 -3.45
CA LEU A 101 2.82 17.15 -2.20
C LEU A 101 1.50 17.22 -1.44
N GLN A 102 1.52 16.77 -0.20
CA GLN A 102 0.40 16.90 0.73
C GLN A 102 0.86 17.67 1.97
N ARG A 103 0.02 18.55 2.49
CA ARG A 103 0.25 19.27 3.73
C ARG A 103 -1.03 19.41 4.53
N ASN A 104 -0.89 19.50 5.84
CA ASN A 104 -1.99 19.83 6.74
C ASN A 104 -1.75 21.14 7.49
N ASN A 105 -2.58 21.43 8.47
CA ASN A 105 -2.54 22.61 9.31
C ASN A 105 -2.58 23.91 8.47
N LEU A 106 -3.58 23.98 7.56
CA LEU A 106 -3.72 25.04 6.55
C LEU A 106 -3.87 26.42 7.18
N LYS A 107 -4.50 26.50 8.35
CA LYS A 107 -4.68 27.75 9.13
C LYS A 107 -3.53 28.01 10.12
N LYS A 108 -2.55 27.10 10.24
CA LYS A 108 -1.42 27.20 11.18
C LYS A 108 -1.86 27.32 12.66
N THR A 109 -3.00 26.76 13.01
CA THR A 109 -3.58 26.82 14.36
C THR A 109 -3.30 25.57 15.18
N ARG A 110 -2.80 24.49 14.56
CA ARG A 110 -2.46 23.24 15.25
C ARG A 110 -1.01 23.24 15.70
N ILE A 111 -0.75 22.63 16.84
CA ILE A 111 0.60 22.41 17.39
C ILE A 111 1.43 21.57 16.41
N ASN A 112 0.79 20.58 15.77
CA ASN A 112 1.44 19.67 14.82
C ASN A 112 1.11 20.07 13.38
N SER A 113 2.14 20.13 12.55
CA SER A 113 1.99 20.22 11.10
C SER A 113 2.80 19.13 10.42
N TYR A 114 2.32 18.62 9.30
CA TYR A 114 3.08 17.70 8.47
C TYR A 114 3.07 18.11 7.01
N ARG A 115 4.13 17.71 6.33
CA ARG A 115 4.28 17.77 4.87
C ARG A 115 4.71 16.39 4.37
N ARG A 116 4.07 15.93 3.33
CA ARG A 116 4.35 14.65 2.70
C ARG A 116 4.70 14.85 1.24
N TRP A 117 5.84 14.33 0.84
CA TRP A 117 6.26 14.24 -0.55
C TRP A 117 6.10 12.79 -1.02
N THR A 118 5.51 12.61 -2.19
CA THR A 118 5.37 11.30 -2.81
C THR A 118 5.91 11.37 -4.23
N THR A 119 6.80 10.47 -4.59
CA THR A 119 7.31 10.34 -5.95
C THR A 119 7.18 8.88 -6.35
N SER A 120 6.63 8.62 -7.53
CA SER A 120 6.61 7.28 -8.09
C SER A 120 6.98 7.32 -9.57
N ALA A 121 7.72 6.30 -9.99
CA ALA A 121 8.06 6.06 -11.38
C ALA A 121 7.89 4.57 -11.68
N ASN A 122 7.13 4.24 -12.73
CA ASN A 122 6.99 2.88 -13.22
C ASN A 122 7.32 2.86 -14.70
N ILE A 123 8.27 2.03 -15.09
CA ILE A 123 8.73 1.86 -16.45
C ILE A 123 8.58 0.40 -16.82
N ALA A 124 7.83 0.10 -17.86
CA ALA A 124 7.68 -1.23 -18.42
C ALA A 124 8.17 -1.24 -19.86
N TYR A 125 9.11 -2.10 -20.17
CA TYR A 125 9.70 -2.23 -21.49
C TYR A 125 9.50 -3.65 -22.04
N GLN A 126 8.74 -3.77 -23.13
CA GLN A 126 8.54 -5.00 -23.87
C GLN A 126 9.56 -5.07 -25.00
N ALA A 127 10.75 -5.63 -24.73
CA ALA A 127 11.83 -5.73 -25.70
C ALA A 127 11.43 -6.63 -26.88
N SER A 128 10.74 -7.75 -26.61
CA SER A 128 10.19 -8.67 -27.58
C SER A 128 8.87 -9.29 -27.08
N LYS A 129 8.22 -10.13 -27.89
CA LYS A 129 7.04 -10.90 -27.43
C LYS A 129 7.34 -11.80 -26.24
N LYS A 130 8.61 -12.18 -26.07
CA LYS A 130 9.07 -13.11 -25.02
C LYS A 130 9.77 -12.42 -23.86
N THR A 131 10.22 -11.17 -24.02
CA THR A 131 11.13 -10.53 -23.05
C THR A 131 10.57 -9.18 -22.61
N SER A 132 10.45 -8.99 -21.30
CA SER A 132 10.04 -7.72 -20.70
C SER A 132 10.91 -7.36 -19.51
N PHE A 133 11.06 -6.06 -19.31
CA PHE A 133 11.72 -5.43 -18.16
C PHE A 133 10.76 -4.51 -17.49
N ASN A 134 10.84 -4.43 -16.17
CA ASN A 134 10.10 -3.45 -15.39
C ASN A 134 11.02 -2.80 -14.37
N VAL A 135 10.84 -1.51 -14.19
CA VAL A 135 11.49 -0.71 -13.16
C VAL A 135 10.40 -0.01 -12.38
N ASN A 136 10.45 -0.12 -11.09
CA ASN A 136 9.59 0.64 -10.19
C ASN A 136 10.44 1.42 -9.20
N PHE A 137 10.01 2.62 -8.93
CA PHE A 137 10.59 3.52 -7.96
C PHE A 137 9.49 4.23 -7.21
N ASN A 138 9.54 4.19 -5.88
CA ASN A 138 8.63 4.93 -5.02
C ASN A 138 9.44 5.57 -3.90
N ASN A 139 9.25 6.85 -3.70
CA ASN A 139 9.78 7.56 -2.56
C ASN A 139 8.65 8.29 -1.84
N PHE A 140 8.65 8.16 -0.54
CA PHE A 140 7.71 8.78 0.36
C PHE A 140 8.52 9.45 1.47
N GLN A 141 8.46 10.77 1.54
CA GLN A 141 9.05 11.55 2.61
C GLN A 141 7.93 12.22 3.41
N PHE A 142 8.00 12.08 4.72
CA PHE A 142 7.08 12.67 5.68
C PHE A 142 7.85 13.54 6.65
N ASP A 143 7.57 14.83 6.63
CA ASP A 143 8.15 15.82 7.52
C ASP A 143 7.07 16.27 8.50
N GLN A 144 7.31 16.06 9.78
CA GLN A 144 6.45 16.54 10.87
C GLN A 144 7.16 17.60 11.68
N LYS A 145 6.46 18.69 11.93
CA LYS A 145 6.89 19.77 12.78
C LYS A 145 5.92 19.91 13.96
N THR A 146 6.45 19.83 15.16
CA THR A 146 5.67 20.00 16.40
C THR A 146 6.21 21.21 17.15
N TYR A 147 5.36 22.21 17.34
CA TYR A 147 5.69 23.39 18.16
C TYR A 147 5.50 23.05 19.62
N ILE A 148 6.51 23.32 20.44
CA ILE A 148 6.47 23.15 21.89
C ILE A 148 6.57 24.54 22.50
N ASN A 149 5.68 24.86 23.44
CA ASN A 149 5.83 26.09 24.18
C ASN A 149 7.12 26.01 25.02
N PRO A 150 8.07 26.92 24.84
CA PRO A 150 9.31 26.93 25.61
C PRO A 150 8.97 27.05 27.11
N THR A 151 9.53 26.15 27.89
CA THR A 151 9.50 26.24 29.38
C THR A 151 10.91 26.54 29.86
N PRO A 152 11.09 27.07 31.09
CA PRO A 152 12.43 27.35 31.63
C PRO A 152 13.37 26.14 31.67
N PHE A 153 12.83 24.94 31.50
CA PHE A 153 13.58 23.68 31.55
C PHE A 153 13.73 23.00 30.18
N LEU A 154 13.13 23.54 29.11
CA LEU A 154 13.18 22.99 27.74
C LEU A 154 13.66 24.09 26.79
N ASP A 155 14.87 23.94 26.30
CA ASP A 155 15.53 24.87 25.40
C ASP A 155 15.09 24.62 23.92
N VAL A 156 14.13 23.72 23.69
CA VAL A 156 13.66 23.34 22.34
C VAL A 156 12.24 23.85 22.14
N ASP A 157 12.09 24.81 21.22
CA ASP A 157 10.81 25.38 20.82
C ASP A 157 10.07 24.54 19.76
N THR A 158 10.79 23.69 19.06
CA THR A 158 10.26 22.92 17.93
C THR A 158 10.94 21.56 17.80
N ILE A 159 10.14 20.51 17.65
CA ILE A 159 10.63 19.19 17.25
C ILE A 159 10.33 18.99 15.76
N PHE A 160 11.36 18.65 15.02
CA PHE A 160 11.27 18.31 13.61
C PHE A 160 11.61 16.83 13.40
N ILE A 161 10.68 16.08 12.82
CA ILE A 161 10.84 14.65 12.50
C ILE A 161 10.69 14.48 10.99
N THR A 162 11.71 13.93 10.36
CA THR A 162 11.68 13.51 8.95
C THR A 162 11.72 11.99 8.89
N GLN A 163 10.77 11.40 8.19
CA GLN A 163 10.79 9.99 7.84
C GLN A 163 10.82 9.86 6.32
N ASN A 164 11.79 9.09 5.82
CA ASN A 164 11.92 8.81 4.41
C ASN A 164 11.83 7.31 4.16
N ASN A 165 10.99 6.91 3.19
CA ASN A 165 10.83 5.53 2.75
C ASN A 165 11.07 5.48 1.24
N LEU A 166 12.15 4.82 0.86
CA LEU A 166 12.55 4.60 -0.53
C LEU A 166 12.34 3.13 -0.90
N ASN A 167 11.70 2.90 -2.02
CA ASN A 167 11.48 1.57 -2.58
C ASN A 167 11.85 1.61 -4.07
N ALA A 168 12.79 0.78 -4.48
CA ALA A 168 13.21 0.64 -5.87
C ALA A 168 13.24 -0.84 -6.26
N GLY A 169 12.78 -1.16 -7.46
CA GLY A 169 12.74 -2.52 -7.95
C GLY A 169 13.05 -2.62 -9.43
N LEU A 170 13.72 -3.71 -9.78
CA LEU A 170 14.01 -4.11 -11.15
C LEU A 170 13.42 -5.51 -11.37
N GLY A 171 12.78 -5.73 -12.49
CA GLY A 171 12.26 -7.02 -12.88
C GLY A 171 12.61 -7.34 -14.32
N PHE A 172 12.96 -8.57 -14.55
CA PHE A 172 13.20 -9.17 -15.85
C PHE A 172 12.33 -10.41 -15.99
N ASN A 173 11.64 -10.54 -17.10
CA ASN A 173 10.83 -11.69 -17.44
C ASN A 173 11.15 -12.13 -18.85
N HIS A 174 11.49 -13.42 -19.01
CA HIS A 174 11.78 -14.02 -20.29
C HIS A 174 11.05 -15.35 -20.44
N ASN A 175 10.16 -15.43 -21.43
CA ASN A 175 9.49 -16.65 -21.84
C ASN A 175 10.40 -17.39 -22.84
N ILE A 176 11.04 -18.46 -22.39
CA ILE A 176 11.86 -19.32 -23.29
C ILE A 176 10.95 -19.92 -24.35
N ASN A 177 9.83 -20.46 -23.91
CA ASN A 177 8.73 -20.97 -24.70
C ASN A 177 7.41 -20.82 -23.95
N ASP A 178 6.32 -21.37 -24.45
CA ASP A 178 4.98 -21.25 -23.85
C ASP A 178 4.88 -21.93 -22.46
N LYS A 179 5.78 -22.86 -22.16
CA LYS A 179 5.79 -23.61 -20.90
C LYS A 179 6.84 -23.11 -19.91
N ASN A 180 7.95 -22.59 -20.39
CA ASN A 180 9.11 -22.27 -19.57
C ASN A 180 9.39 -20.79 -19.53
N LYS A 181 9.59 -20.24 -18.35
CA LYS A 181 9.94 -18.83 -18.15
C LYS A 181 10.97 -18.61 -17.04
N ILE A 182 11.75 -17.58 -17.22
CA ILE A 182 12.71 -17.05 -16.23
C ILE A 182 12.20 -15.71 -15.74
N LEU A 183 12.19 -15.52 -14.42
CA LEU A 183 11.91 -14.27 -13.77
C LEU A 183 13.10 -13.92 -12.86
N ILE A 184 13.60 -12.70 -12.99
CA ILE A 184 14.62 -12.17 -12.09
C ILE A 184 14.07 -10.89 -11.51
N SER A 185 14.17 -10.74 -10.22
CA SER A 185 13.77 -9.50 -9.54
C SER A 185 14.83 -9.09 -8.52
N LEU A 186 15.02 -7.78 -8.42
CA LEU A 186 15.85 -7.14 -7.41
C LEU A 186 15.03 -6.01 -6.81
N SER A 187 14.95 -5.94 -5.49
CA SER A 187 14.32 -4.84 -4.78
C SER A 187 15.25 -4.28 -3.71
N TYR A 188 15.20 -2.98 -3.57
CA TYR A 188 15.88 -2.20 -2.56
C TYR A 188 14.84 -1.39 -1.80
N ASN A 189 14.79 -1.55 -0.49
CA ASN A 189 13.92 -0.80 0.38
C ASN A 189 14.79 -0.13 1.45
N ASN A 190 14.60 1.16 1.66
CA ASN A 190 15.25 1.91 2.71
C ASN A 190 14.21 2.74 3.46
N SER A 191 14.21 2.60 4.77
CA SER A 191 13.40 3.45 5.67
C SER A 191 14.34 4.08 6.69
N ASN A 192 14.30 5.39 6.81
CA ASN A 192 15.07 6.12 7.80
C ASN A 192 14.23 7.20 8.47
N SER A 193 14.59 7.53 9.71
CA SER A 193 13.95 8.60 10.45
C SER A 193 15.01 9.48 11.13
N ARG A 194 14.77 10.77 11.10
CA ARG A 194 15.61 11.79 11.76
C ARG A 194 14.77 12.66 12.66
N LYS A 195 15.32 13.03 13.78
CA LYS A 195 14.72 14.02 14.68
C LYS A 195 15.71 15.18 14.83
N ASN A 196 15.30 16.41 14.51
CA ASN A 196 16.16 17.59 14.51
C ASN A 196 17.48 17.35 13.76
N ASP A 197 17.39 16.76 12.54
CA ASP A 197 18.51 16.37 11.67
C ASP A 197 19.47 15.30 12.23
N ILE A 198 19.20 14.78 13.42
CA ILE A 198 19.95 13.66 14.02
C ILE A 198 19.29 12.34 13.61
N ILE A 199 20.09 11.43 13.07
CA ILE A 199 19.61 10.07 12.73
C ILE A 199 19.16 9.37 14.02
N GLN A 200 17.91 8.88 14.01
CA GLN A 200 17.41 8.10 15.13
C GLN A 200 18.07 6.72 15.10
N GLN A 201 18.83 6.38 16.11
CA GLN A 201 19.67 5.17 16.17
C GLN A 201 18.89 3.89 15.93
N ASN A 202 17.69 3.72 15.95
CA ASN A 202 16.97 2.45 15.76
C ASN A 202 15.94 2.50 14.61
N ALA A 203 15.99 3.55 13.80
CA ALA A 203 14.96 3.78 12.78
C ALA A 203 15.43 3.48 11.34
N ASP A 204 16.73 3.26 11.14
CA ASP A 204 17.26 2.98 9.82
C ASP A 204 17.16 1.50 9.50
N VAL A 205 16.38 1.18 8.47
CA VAL A 205 16.22 -0.17 7.94
C VAL A 205 16.51 -0.16 6.46
N THR A 206 17.44 -1.00 6.02
CA THR A 206 17.71 -1.24 4.61
C THR A 206 17.51 -2.70 4.29
N ASN A 207 16.75 -3.00 3.26
CA ASN A 207 16.50 -4.36 2.79
C ASN A 207 16.80 -4.46 1.30
N ILE A 208 17.67 -5.41 0.93
CA ILE A 208 17.93 -5.81 -0.44
C ILE A 208 17.41 -7.23 -0.61
N LEU A 209 16.53 -7.43 -1.59
CA LEU A 209 15.98 -8.74 -1.91
C LEU A 209 16.19 -9.03 -3.40
N GLY A 210 16.88 -10.12 -3.71
CA GLY A 210 17.08 -10.63 -5.05
C GLY A 210 16.45 -12.01 -5.20
N ASN A 211 15.73 -12.23 -6.30
CA ASN A 211 15.17 -13.53 -6.66
C ASN A 211 15.47 -13.85 -8.11
N ALA A 212 15.90 -15.09 -8.36
CA ALA A 212 15.98 -15.65 -9.69
C ALA A 212 15.13 -16.92 -9.72
N MET A 213 14.10 -16.94 -10.54
CA MET A 213 13.10 -18.01 -10.61
C MET A 213 13.04 -18.61 -12.01
N TYR A 214 13.04 -19.92 -12.08
CA TYR A 214 12.72 -20.69 -13.27
C TYR A 214 11.38 -21.40 -13.07
N MET A 215 10.44 -21.19 -13.97
CA MET A 215 9.09 -21.78 -13.90
C MET A 215 8.84 -22.68 -15.11
N VAL A 216 8.20 -23.82 -14.85
CA VAL A 216 7.73 -24.78 -15.84
C VAL A 216 6.23 -24.95 -15.68
N ASN A 217 5.47 -24.57 -16.70
CA ASN A 217 4.03 -24.79 -16.76
C ASN A 217 3.74 -26.02 -17.61
N SER A 218 3.21 -27.06 -17.01
CA SER A 218 2.87 -28.27 -17.76
C SER A 218 1.46 -28.20 -18.32
N SER A 219 1.22 -28.85 -19.45
CA SER A 219 -0.08 -28.91 -20.11
C SER A 219 -1.18 -29.62 -19.29
N ASN A 220 -0.81 -30.42 -18.29
CA ASN A 220 -1.74 -31.11 -17.39
C ASN A 220 -2.12 -30.31 -16.13
N GLY A 221 -1.85 -28.97 -16.10
CA GLY A 221 -2.15 -28.10 -14.98
C GLY A 221 -1.16 -28.19 -13.81
N LEU A 222 -0.07 -28.96 -13.94
CA LEU A 222 0.97 -29.07 -12.94
C LEU A 222 2.10 -28.08 -13.27
N ASN A 223 2.39 -27.19 -12.34
CA ASN A 223 3.42 -26.16 -12.50
C ASN A 223 4.52 -26.36 -11.48
N TYR A 224 5.75 -26.15 -11.89
CA TYR A 224 6.94 -26.21 -11.05
C TYR A 224 7.66 -24.86 -11.06
N GLY A 225 8.26 -24.50 -9.94
CA GLY A 225 9.11 -23.33 -9.83
C GLY A 225 10.34 -23.63 -8.98
N PHE A 226 11.48 -23.16 -9.45
CA PHE A 226 12.74 -23.20 -8.72
C PHE A 226 13.21 -21.77 -8.54
N THR A 227 13.46 -21.37 -7.30
CA THR A 227 13.86 -19.99 -6.98
C THR A 227 15.15 -20.01 -6.17
N LEU A 228 16.07 -19.14 -6.52
CA LEU A 228 17.19 -18.76 -5.69
C LEU A 228 16.90 -17.37 -5.12
N THR A 229 16.90 -17.24 -3.80
CA THR A 229 16.64 -15.98 -3.10
C THR A 229 17.90 -15.52 -2.38
N TYR A 230 18.19 -14.23 -2.47
CA TYR A 230 19.14 -13.51 -1.65
C TYR A 230 18.41 -12.41 -0.89
N SER A 231 18.63 -12.30 0.41
CA SER A 231 18.08 -11.24 1.25
C SER A 231 19.18 -10.68 2.15
N ASN A 232 19.28 -9.37 2.20
CA ASN A 232 20.16 -8.66 3.13
C ASN A 232 19.33 -7.57 3.81
N LEU A 233 19.12 -7.74 5.11
CA LEU A 233 18.38 -6.81 5.96
C LEU A 233 19.34 -6.21 6.96
N ASN A 234 19.58 -4.90 6.84
CA ASN A 234 20.34 -4.10 7.80
C ASN A 234 19.37 -3.27 8.63
N TYR A 235 19.53 -3.30 9.92
CA TYR A 235 18.78 -2.50 10.89
C TYR A 235 19.71 -2.10 12.04
N ALA A 236 19.32 -1.16 12.85
CA ALA A 236 20.18 -0.56 13.87
C ALA A 236 20.80 -1.56 14.87
N LEU A 237 20.09 -2.66 15.16
CA LEU A 237 20.56 -3.68 16.10
C LEU A 237 21.37 -4.79 15.42
N GLY A 238 21.52 -4.75 14.09
CA GLY A 238 22.30 -5.75 13.41
C GLY A 238 22.04 -5.91 11.91
N ASN A 239 22.53 -7.00 11.39
CA ASN A 239 22.45 -7.38 9.98
C ASN A 239 22.02 -8.83 9.86
N THR A 240 21.10 -9.10 8.92
CA THR A 240 20.70 -10.46 8.57
C THR A 240 20.88 -10.65 7.08
N THR A 241 21.76 -11.58 6.71
CA THR A 241 21.96 -11.99 5.32
C THR A 241 21.55 -13.43 5.16
N LEU A 242 20.67 -13.71 4.22
CA LEU A 242 20.17 -15.05 3.90
C LEU A 242 20.29 -15.30 2.40
N ILE A 243 20.70 -16.51 2.06
CA ILE A 243 20.67 -17.00 0.68
C ILE A 243 20.13 -18.42 0.69
N GLY A 244 19.32 -18.77 -0.29
CA GLY A 244 18.85 -20.14 -0.36
C GLY A 244 17.95 -20.46 -1.53
N PRO A 245 17.95 -21.75 -1.93
CA PRO A 245 17.03 -22.27 -2.91
C PRO A 245 15.65 -22.54 -2.33
N SER A 246 14.65 -22.46 -3.19
CA SER A 246 13.31 -22.99 -2.93
C SER A 246 12.77 -23.70 -4.18
N ALA A 247 11.96 -24.70 -3.95
CA ALA A 247 11.21 -25.38 -4.98
C ALA A 247 9.73 -25.29 -4.65
N GLN A 248 8.91 -25.04 -5.65
CA GLN A 248 7.47 -25.01 -5.52
C GLN A 248 6.80 -25.87 -6.59
N MET A 249 5.67 -26.42 -6.23
CA MET A 249 4.81 -27.19 -7.12
C MET A 249 3.37 -26.73 -6.88
N SER A 250 2.63 -26.50 -7.96
CA SER A 250 1.22 -26.19 -7.86
C SER A 250 0.42 -26.96 -8.91
N LYS A 251 -0.82 -27.29 -8.56
CA LYS A 251 -1.73 -28.00 -9.45
C LYS A 251 -3.15 -27.47 -9.30
N ASP A 252 -3.80 -27.27 -10.43
CA ASP A 252 -5.24 -27.07 -10.53
C ASP A 252 -5.89 -28.42 -10.78
N TRP A 253 -6.51 -29.01 -9.72
CA TRP A 253 -7.15 -30.31 -9.74
C TRP A 253 -8.48 -30.26 -10.51
N ILE A 254 -9.22 -29.19 -10.25
CA ILE A 254 -10.47 -28.88 -10.92
C ILE A 254 -10.38 -27.41 -11.32
N LYS A 255 -10.46 -27.14 -12.63
CA LYS A 255 -10.32 -25.79 -13.16
C LYS A 255 -11.26 -24.83 -12.43
N GLU A 256 -10.70 -23.70 -11.93
CA GLU A 256 -11.39 -22.65 -11.19
C GLU A 256 -12.04 -23.05 -9.85
N LYS A 257 -11.96 -24.32 -9.48
CA LYS A 257 -12.58 -24.81 -8.24
C LYS A 257 -11.58 -25.24 -7.20
N TRP A 258 -10.56 -25.99 -7.58
CA TRP A 258 -9.63 -26.56 -6.61
C TRP A 258 -8.19 -26.43 -7.07
N SER A 259 -7.39 -25.70 -6.32
CA SER A 259 -5.96 -25.56 -6.53
C SER A 259 -5.19 -25.86 -5.26
N SER A 260 -4.04 -26.50 -5.40
CA SER A 260 -3.11 -26.79 -4.31
C SER A 260 -1.72 -26.33 -4.72
N SER A 261 -0.96 -25.79 -3.76
CA SER A 261 0.47 -25.54 -3.95
C SER A 261 1.25 -25.98 -2.73
N PHE A 262 2.43 -26.48 -3.00
CA PHE A 262 3.41 -26.89 -2.01
C PHE A 262 4.74 -26.22 -2.34
N SER A 263 5.44 -25.69 -1.34
CA SER A 263 6.80 -25.21 -1.50
C SER A 263 7.69 -25.65 -0.35
N ALA A 264 8.95 -25.92 -0.69
CA ALA A 264 10.02 -26.20 0.25
C ALA A 264 11.15 -25.22 0.00
N SER A 265 11.71 -24.62 1.04
CA SER A 265 12.82 -23.68 0.95
C SER A 265 13.84 -23.92 2.05
N PHE A 266 15.08 -23.75 1.69
CA PHE A 266 16.21 -23.78 2.62
C PHE A 266 17.01 -22.51 2.47
N PHE A 267 17.18 -21.77 3.57
CA PHE A 267 17.98 -20.57 3.63
C PHE A 267 19.14 -20.77 4.61
N SER A 268 20.30 -20.29 4.24
CA SER A 268 21.47 -20.26 5.09
C SER A 268 22.09 -18.86 5.04
N GLY A 269 22.58 -18.38 6.18
CA GLY A 269 23.21 -17.07 6.24
C GLY A 269 23.64 -16.71 7.65
N ASN A 270 23.73 -15.42 7.90
CA ASN A 270 24.12 -14.87 9.17
C ASN A 270 23.06 -13.89 9.68
N ALA A 271 22.71 -14.01 10.95
CA ALA A 271 21.94 -13.03 11.69
C ALA A 271 22.82 -12.52 12.83
N ASN A 272 23.16 -11.22 12.82
CA ASN A 272 24.04 -10.60 13.82
C ASN A 272 25.37 -11.36 14.02
N LYS A 273 26.04 -11.74 12.93
CA LYS A 273 27.28 -12.56 12.89
C LYS A 273 27.12 -14.02 13.36
N MET A 274 25.93 -14.43 13.78
CA MET A 274 25.63 -15.82 14.09
C MET A 274 25.07 -16.54 12.88
N LYS A 275 25.59 -17.77 12.63
CA LYS A 275 25.08 -18.58 11.53
C LYS A 275 23.65 -19.00 11.80
N ASN A 276 22.78 -18.78 10.81
CA ASN A 276 21.37 -19.12 10.84
C ASN A 276 21.02 -20.01 9.65
N GLN A 277 20.20 -21.02 9.87
CA GLN A 277 19.66 -21.92 8.86
C GLN A 277 18.15 -22.03 9.07
N ILE A 278 17.40 -21.88 7.99
CA ILE A 278 15.93 -21.94 8.01
C ILE A 278 15.48 -22.94 6.96
N LEU A 279 14.78 -23.97 7.40
CA LEU A 279 14.06 -24.89 6.53
C LEU A 279 12.57 -24.57 6.67
N ARG A 280 11.90 -24.32 5.55
CA ARG A 280 10.48 -23.98 5.53
C ARG A 280 9.73 -24.87 4.56
N PHE A 281 8.59 -25.38 5.01
CA PHE A 281 7.58 -26.01 4.17
C PHE A 281 6.31 -25.21 4.22
N TYR A 282 5.68 -25.01 3.07
CA TYR A 282 4.45 -24.26 2.95
C TYR A 282 3.49 -24.98 2.02
N LEU A 283 2.28 -25.25 2.51
CA LEU A 283 1.19 -25.88 1.77
C LEU A 283 0.01 -24.91 1.74
N THR A 284 -0.52 -24.66 0.56
CA THR A 284 -1.79 -23.97 0.41
C THR A 284 -2.77 -24.83 -0.36
N ASN A 285 -4.03 -24.74 0.02
CA ASN A 285 -5.11 -25.41 -0.65
C ASN A 285 -6.29 -24.45 -0.73
N SER A 286 -6.79 -24.21 -1.92
CA SER A 286 -7.91 -23.31 -2.17
C SER A 286 -9.02 -24.07 -2.88
N TYR A 287 -10.22 -24.03 -2.29
CA TYR A 287 -11.39 -24.70 -2.84
C TYR A 287 -12.58 -23.74 -2.93
N SER A 288 -13.15 -23.62 -4.14
CA SER A 288 -14.37 -22.85 -4.39
C SER A 288 -15.57 -23.78 -4.32
N LEU A 289 -16.32 -23.72 -3.22
CA LEU A 289 -17.56 -24.50 -3.02
C LEU A 289 -18.64 -24.02 -3.99
N THR A 290 -18.80 -22.70 -4.10
CA THR A 290 -19.66 -22.03 -5.09
C THR A 290 -18.86 -20.89 -5.73
N LYS A 291 -19.48 -20.13 -6.65
CA LYS A 291 -18.86 -18.92 -7.22
C LYS A 291 -18.62 -17.86 -6.15
N GLU A 292 -19.47 -17.83 -5.13
CA GLU A 292 -19.45 -16.85 -4.05
C GLU A 292 -18.69 -17.33 -2.82
N LEU A 293 -18.55 -18.64 -2.59
CA LEU A 293 -17.96 -19.22 -1.38
C LEU A 293 -16.64 -19.93 -1.68
N LYS A 294 -15.56 -19.40 -1.12
CA LYS A 294 -14.21 -19.91 -1.29
C LYS A 294 -13.57 -20.20 0.06
N THR A 295 -12.99 -21.38 0.21
CA THR A 295 -12.22 -21.79 1.38
C THR A 295 -10.74 -21.83 1.04
N ASN A 296 -9.88 -21.36 1.96
CA ASN A 296 -8.43 -21.46 1.82
C ASN A 296 -7.86 -22.07 3.09
N PHE A 297 -7.03 -23.06 2.91
CA PHE A 297 -6.25 -23.71 3.95
C PHE A 297 -4.76 -23.44 3.70
N GLN A 298 -4.05 -23.06 4.76
CA GLN A 298 -2.61 -22.80 4.72
C GLN A 298 -1.94 -23.49 5.89
N LEU A 299 -0.87 -24.20 5.61
CA LEU A 299 -0.02 -24.82 6.61
C LEU A 299 1.42 -24.39 6.34
N MET A 300 2.08 -23.84 7.34
CA MET A 300 3.50 -23.48 7.28
C MET A 300 4.22 -24.12 8.45
N PHE A 301 5.31 -24.79 8.14
CA PHE A 301 6.26 -25.32 9.11
C PHE A 301 7.61 -24.66 8.89
N ASN A 302 8.21 -24.12 9.95
CA ASN A 302 9.56 -23.58 9.96
C ASN A 302 10.42 -24.38 10.94
N HIS A 303 11.59 -24.76 10.52
CA HIS A 303 12.66 -25.24 11.39
C HIS A 303 13.81 -24.24 11.32
N ILE A 304 14.10 -23.58 12.44
CA ILE A 304 15.13 -22.53 12.54
C ILE A 304 16.24 -23.03 13.44
N LYS A 305 17.47 -23.06 12.92
CA LYS A 305 18.65 -23.45 13.65
C LYS A 305 19.65 -22.32 13.67
N ASN A 306 19.89 -21.74 14.83
CA ASN A 306 20.96 -20.79 15.11
C ASN A 306 22.20 -21.54 15.64
N LYS A 307 23.39 -21.01 15.35
CA LYS A 307 24.62 -21.57 15.95
C LYS A 307 24.56 -21.38 17.46
N ASN A 308 24.80 -22.47 18.20
CA ASN A 308 24.82 -22.52 19.67
C ASN A 308 23.46 -22.37 20.38
N GLU A 309 22.34 -22.50 19.65
CA GLU A 309 20.99 -22.49 20.23
C GLU A 309 20.28 -23.81 19.91
N THR A 310 19.31 -24.16 20.73
CA THR A 310 18.40 -25.28 20.42
C THR A 310 17.54 -24.89 19.22
N PRO A 311 17.34 -25.81 18.25
CA PRO A 311 16.48 -25.53 17.11
C PRO A 311 15.06 -25.15 17.55
N ASN A 312 14.48 -24.13 16.90
CA ASN A 312 13.09 -23.75 17.09
C ASN A 312 12.24 -24.30 15.93
N ASN A 313 11.06 -24.83 16.28
CA ASN A 313 10.10 -25.34 15.32
C ASN A 313 8.78 -24.58 15.48
N ASP A 314 8.36 -23.91 14.41
CA ASP A 314 7.11 -23.18 14.38
C ASP A 314 6.13 -23.84 13.41
N LEU A 315 4.93 -24.11 13.87
CA LEU A 315 3.83 -24.60 13.05
C LEU A 315 2.73 -23.55 13.03
N PHE A 316 2.40 -23.08 11.85
CA PHE A 316 1.30 -22.14 11.61
C PHE A 316 0.24 -22.77 10.73
N LEU A 317 -1.02 -22.70 11.18
CA LEU A 317 -2.17 -23.19 10.46
C LEU A 317 -3.20 -22.06 10.34
N ASN A 318 -3.67 -21.80 9.12
CA ASN A 318 -4.71 -20.82 8.84
C ASN A 318 -5.80 -21.45 7.97
N LEU A 319 -7.05 -21.31 8.41
CA LEU A 319 -8.24 -21.65 7.64
C LEU A 319 -9.06 -20.39 7.47
N SER A 320 -9.32 -19.99 6.23
CA SER A 320 -10.17 -18.85 5.94
C SER A 320 -11.33 -19.24 5.02
N ILE A 321 -12.48 -18.63 5.27
CA ILE A 321 -13.68 -18.78 4.45
C ILE A 321 -14.06 -17.40 3.95
N ASN A 322 -14.07 -17.22 2.64
CA ASN A 322 -14.41 -15.97 1.98
C ASN A 322 -15.74 -16.12 1.26
N TYR A 323 -16.69 -15.27 1.59
CA TYR A 323 -17.98 -15.20 0.91
C TYR A 323 -18.14 -13.83 0.23
N THR A 324 -18.37 -13.86 -1.09
CA THR A 324 -18.57 -12.64 -1.89
C THR A 324 -20.05 -12.49 -2.22
N MET A 325 -20.70 -11.44 -1.72
CA MET A 325 -22.08 -11.10 -2.09
C MET A 325 -22.11 -10.26 -3.35
N GLU A 326 -22.80 -10.72 -4.39
CA GLU A 326 -23.14 -9.87 -5.52
C GLU A 326 -24.36 -9.01 -5.17
N SER A 327 -24.33 -7.71 -5.54
CA SER A 327 -25.44 -6.78 -5.28
C SER A 327 -26.79 -7.24 -5.82
N LYS A 328 -26.82 -7.98 -6.92
CA LYS A 328 -28.02 -8.60 -7.50
C LYS A 328 -28.64 -9.67 -6.60
N THR A 329 -27.84 -10.38 -5.82
CA THR A 329 -28.31 -11.43 -4.87
C THR A 329 -28.98 -10.78 -3.67
N ILE A 330 -28.41 -9.66 -3.20
CA ILE A 330 -28.98 -8.89 -2.08
C ILE A 330 -30.37 -8.34 -2.47
N ILE A 331 -30.51 -7.74 -3.66
CA ILE A 331 -31.78 -7.21 -4.16
C ILE A 331 -32.83 -8.31 -4.31
N LYS A 332 -32.45 -9.50 -4.80
CA LYS A 332 -33.39 -10.65 -4.90
C LYS A 332 -33.84 -11.15 -3.53
N SER A 333 -32.97 -11.20 -2.53
CA SER A 333 -33.31 -11.63 -1.18
C SER A 333 -34.26 -10.66 -0.49
N PHE A 334 -34.07 -9.35 -0.66
CA PHE A 334 -34.98 -8.32 -0.16
C PHE A 334 -36.36 -8.39 -0.83
N LYS A 335 -36.43 -8.56 -2.15
CA LYS A 335 -37.70 -8.72 -2.87
C LYS A 335 -38.45 -9.98 -2.44
N LYS A 336 -37.77 -11.11 -2.21
CA LYS A 336 -38.39 -12.33 -1.73
C LYS A 336 -38.93 -12.20 -0.31
N LYS A 337 -38.27 -11.41 0.54
CA LYS A 337 -38.70 -11.15 1.92
C LYS A 337 -39.91 -10.20 1.98
N GLN A 338 -40.02 -9.24 1.06
CA GLN A 338 -41.22 -8.41 0.93
C GLN A 338 -42.44 -9.19 0.45
N LEU A 339 -42.29 -10.05 -0.55
CA LEU A 339 -43.39 -10.90 -1.04
C LEU A 339 -43.91 -11.89 0.01
N ASN A 340 -43.09 -12.40 0.89
CA ASN A 340 -43.51 -13.31 1.97
C ASN A 340 -44.14 -12.62 3.18
N ASN A 341 -44.05 -11.28 3.27
CA ASN A 341 -44.70 -10.49 4.33
C ASN A 341 -46.01 -9.86 3.86
N GLU A 342 -46.41 -10.05 2.59
CA GLU A 342 -47.69 -9.56 2.02
C GLU A 342 -48.72 -10.71 1.82
N ILE A 343 -48.41 -11.94 2.28
CA ILE A 343 -49.30 -13.07 2.38
C ILE A 343 -49.59 -13.36 3.88
#